data_167249d965d2602db1c283a48832af77
#
_entry.id   167249d965d2602db1c283a48832af77
#
_cell.length_a   1.000
_cell.length_b   1.000
_cell.length_c   1.000
_cell.angle_alpha   90.00
_cell.angle_beta   90.00
_cell.angle_gamma   90.00
#
_symmetry.space_group_name_H-M   'P 1'
#
loop_
_entity.id
_entity.type
_entity.pdbx_description
1 polymer ?
#
loop_
_entity_poly.entity_id
_entity_poly.type
_entity_poly.pdbx_seq_one_letter_code
_entity_poly.pdbx_strand_id
1 'polypeptide(L)'
;MSENPNGTGRGRQVGDPFVPEEPTQAVRDFFGPAFSDVAEYARMLEEEGELRGLLGPRDMERIWSRHIVNSAAVLDFMPRKEGREVLDVGSGSGLPGIVIAACRPDLHIHLAE
;
A
#
# COMPACT_ATOMS: atom_id res chain seq x y z
N MET A 1 -30.85 -9.59 3.78
CA MET A 1 -30.13 -8.62 3.38
C MET A 1 -29.78 -8.65 1.92
N SER A 2 -30.02 -7.65 1.31
CA SER A 2 -29.80 -7.64 -0.06
C SER A 2 -28.44 -7.14 -0.36
N GLU A 3 -27.68 -7.94 -0.95
CA GLU A 3 -26.40 -7.55 -1.31
C GLU A 3 -26.36 -7.36 -2.76
N ASN A 4 -25.80 -6.31 -3.14
CA ASN A 4 -25.46 -6.12 -4.51
C ASN A 4 -24.41 -7.17 -4.83
N PRO A 5 -24.57 -7.91 -5.90
CA PRO A 5 -23.60 -8.94 -6.24
C PRO A 5 -22.21 -8.41 -6.45
N ASN A 6 -22.07 -7.12 -6.70
CA ASN A 6 -20.76 -6.53 -6.82
C ASN A 6 -20.15 -6.15 -5.49
N GLY A 7 -20.85 -6.45 -4.42
CA GLY A 7 -20.37 -6.05 -3.12
C GLY A 7 -20.59 -4.59 -2.81
N THR A 8 -21.34 -3.91 -3.62
CA THR A 8 -21.59 -2.50 -3.41
C THR A 8 -23.03 -2.20 -3.10
N GLY A 9 -23.81 -3.22 -2.84
CA GLY A 9 -25.22 -3.04 -2.68
C GLY A 9 -25.60 -2.15 -1.55
N ARG A 10 -24.81 -2.17 -0.50
CA ARG A 10 -25.10 -1.36 0.65
C ARG A 10 -23.91 -0.50 0.92
N GLY A 11 -24.12 0.80 0.93
CA GLY A 11 -23.08 1.71 1.32
C GLY A 11 -22.81 1.59 2.79
N ARG A 12 -21.74 2.25 3.21
CA ARG A 12 -21.41 2.29 4.61
C ARG A 12 -22.44 3.11 5.33
N GLN A 13 -22.82 2.65 6.49
CA GLN A 13 -23.78 3.38 7.31
C GLN A 13 -23.03 4.07 8.43
N VAL A 14 -23.68 5.09 8.99
CA VAL A 14 -23.13 5.79 10.13
C VAL A 14 -22.94 4.79 11.26
N GLY A 15 -21.72 4.73 11.80
CA GLY A 15 -21.42 3.82 12.88
C GLY A 15 -20.78 2.51 12.45
N ASP A 16 -20.81 2.20 11.15
CA ASP A 16 -20.13 1.01 10.68
C ASP A 16 -18.62 1.16 10.82
N PRO A 17 -17.91 0.11 11.19
CA PRO A 17 -16.46 0.19 11.21
C PRO A 17 -15.93 0.29 9.79
N PHE A 18 -14.78 0.96 9.65
CA PHE A 18 -14.09 0.97 8.38
C PHE A 18 -13.47 -0.40 8.15
N VAL A 19 -13.59 -0.89 6.92
CA VAL A 19 -13.08 -2.20 6.55
C VAL A 19 -11.88 -1.99 5.62
N PRO A 20 -10.71 -2.51 5.99
CA PRO A 20 -9.56 -2.39 5.11
C PRO A 20 -9.79 -3.05 3.77
N GLU A 21 -9.23 -2.45 2.74
CA GLU A 21 -9.34 -2.98 1.40
C GLU A 21 -8.53 -4.26 1.26
N GLU A 22 -9.06 -5.23 0.52
CA GLU A 22 -8.34 -6.44 0.20
C GLU A 22 -7.75 -6.33 -1.20
N PRO A 23 -6.56 -6.88 -1.43
CA PRO A 23 -5.98 -6.81 -2.77
C PRO A 23 -6.71 -7.73 -3.72
N THR A 24 -6.88 -7.27 -4.95
CA THR A 24 -7.47 -8.10 -6.00
C THR A 24 -6.42 -9.09 -6.52
N GLN A 25 -6.89 -10.08 -7.29
CA GLN A 25 -5.95 -11.01 -7.90
C GLN A 25 -5.01 -10.28 -8.86
N ALA A 26 -5.53 -9.27 -9.57
CA ALA A 26 -4.69 -8.49 -10.47
C ALA A 26 -3.56 -7.79 -9.72
N VAL A 27 -3.84 -7.28 -8.53
CA VAL A 27 -2.81 -6.65 -7.70
C VAL A 27 -1.78 -7.67 -7.25
N ARG A 28 -2.25 -8.87 -6.83
CA ARG A 28 -1.33 -9.92 -6.42
C ARG A 28 -0.41 -10.32 -7.56
N ASP A 29 -0.97 -10.43 -8.75
CA ASP A 29 -0.19 -10.81 -9.93
C ASP A 29 0.81 -9.72 -10.29
N PHE A 30 0.38 -8.45 -10.17
CA PHE A 30 1.25 -7.32 -10.47
C PHE A 30 2.51 -7.33 -9.62
N PHE A 31 2.37 -7.54 -8.32
CA PHE A 31 3.52 -7.55 -7.43
C PHE A 31 4.32 -8.84 -7.50
N GLY A 32 3.68 -9.94 -7.89
CA GLY A 32 4.38 -11.21 -8.05
C GLY A 32 5.19 -11.60 -6.82
N PRO A 33 6.49 -11.87 -6.98
CA PRO A 33 7.31 -12.28 -5.84
C PRO A 33 7.39 -11.26 -4.73
N ALA A 34 7.16 -9.98 -5.02
CA ALA A 34 7.20 -8.94 -3.99
C ALA A 34 5.91 -8.87 -3.20
N PHE A 35 4.86 -9.61 -3.61
CA PHE A 35 3.56 -9.44 -2.99
C PHE A 35 3.57 -9.74 -1.50
N SER A 36 4.28 -10.77 -1.08
CA SER A 36 4.24 -11.15 0.33
C SER A 36 4.82 -10.04 1.21
N ASP A 37 5.88 -9.38 0.77
CA ASP A 37 6.47 -8.29 1.54
C ASP A 37 5.56 -7.07 1.53
N VAL A 38 4.96 -6.78 0.39
CA VAL A 38 4.05 -5.64 0.30
C VAL A 38 2.80 -5.89 1.15
N ALA A 39 2.31 -7.12 1.15
CA ALA A 39 1.15 -7.47 1.97
C ALA A 39 1.45 -7.37 3.46
N GLU A 40 2.65 -7.77 3.85
CA GLU A 40 3.05 -7.64 5.24
C GLU A 40 3.10 -6.17 5.66
N TYR A 41 3.62 -5.32 4.79
CA TYR A 41 3.63 -3.90 5.06
C TYR A 41 2.20 -3.34 5.17
N ALA A 42 1.30 -3.78 4.27
CA ALA A 42 -0.09 -3.34 4.34
C ALA A 42 -0.73 -3.77 5.66
N ARG A 43 -0.42 -4.99 6.12
CA ARG A 43 -0.93 -5.48 7.37
C ARG A 43 -0.43 -4.64 8.55
N MET A 44 0.83 -4.25 8.50
CA MET A 44 1.38 -3.40 9.55
C MET A 44 0.70 -2.03 9.58
N LEU A 45 0.42 -1.47 8.41
CA LEU A 45 -0.30 -0.21 8.34
C LEU A 45 -1.72 -0.36 8.89
N GLU A 46 -2.36 -1.48 8.61
CA GLU A 46 -3.70 -1.74 9.09
C GLU A 46 -3.72 -1.82 10.62
N GLU A 47 -2.73 -2.46 11.20
CA GLU A 47 -2.70 -2.68 12.63
C GLU A 47 -2.24 -1.46 13.41
N GLU A 48 -1.34 -0.67 12.85
CA GLU A 48 -0.70 0.38 13.63
C GLU A 48 -0.76 1.77 13.02
N GLY A 49 -1.10 1.86 11.74
CA GLY A 49 -1.04 3.15 11.06
C GLY A 49 -1.94 4.20 11.70
N GLU A 50 -3.17 3.84 11.99
CA GLU A 50 -4.11 4.78 12.57
C GLU A 50 -3.72 5.11 14.01
N LEU A 51 -3.35 4.08 14.77
CA LEU A 51 -2.96 4.25 16.15
C LEU A 51 -1.79 5.20 16.29
N ARG A 52 -0.86 5.15 15.35
CA ARG A 52 0.32 6.00 15.40
C ARG A 52 0.17 7.30 14.61
N GLY A 53 -1.02 7.55 14.09
CA GLY A 53 -1.29 8.78 13.35
C GLY A 53 -0.66 8.83 11.97
N LEU A 54 -0.26 7.69 11.43
CA LEU A 54 0.36 7.65 10.12
C LEU A 54 -0.67 7.68 8.99
N LEU A 55 -1.83 7.10 9.24
CA LEU A 55 -2.92 7.04 8.27
C LEU A 55 -4.23 7.29 8.99
N GLY A 56 -5.17 7.92 8.30
CA GLY A 56 -6.51 8.06 8.83
C GLY A 56 -7.32 6.79 8.61
N PRO A 57 -8.47 6.68 9.29
CA PRO A 57 -9.29 5.47 9.15
C PRO A 57 -9.80 5.26 7.74
N ARG A 58 -10.02 6.33 6.98
CA ARG A 58 -10.50 6.18 5.61
C ARG A 58 -9.42 5.72 4.65
N ASP A 59 -8.16 5.92 5.00
CA ASP A 59 -7.08 5.50 4.14
C ASP A 59 -7.04 3.98 3.99
N MET A 60 -7.44 3.26 5.03
CA MET A 60 -7.40 1.80 4.97
C MET A 60 -8.42 1.22 4.00
N GLU A 61 -9.49 1.95 3.75
CA GLU A 61 -10.49 1.49 2.80
C GLU A 61 -9.96 1.45 1.38
N ARG A 62 -8.86 2.16 1.12
CA ARG A 62 -8.27 2.23 -0.21
C ARG A 62 -6.76 2.03 -0.15
N ILE A 63 -6.32 1.27 0.84
CA ILE A 63 -4.88 1.13 1.06
C ILE A 63 -4.18 0.54 -0.16
N TRP A 64 -4.80 -0.43 -0.81
CA TRP A 64 -4.20 -1.06 -1.96
C TRP A 64 -4.34 -0.21 -3.22
N SER A 65 -5.55 0.22 -3.53
CA SER A 65 -5.79 0.89 -4.81
C SER A 65 -5.24 2.30 -4.82
N ARG A 66 -5.29 3.00 -3.67
CA ARG A 66 -4.94 4.41 -3.65
C ARG A 66 -3.53 4.66 -3.16
N HIS A 67 -3.03 3.83 -2.26
CA HIS A 67 -1.73 4.11 -1.65
C HIS A 67 -0.65 3.16 -2.14
N ILE A 68 -0.88 1.87 -2.08
CA ILE A 68 0.17 0.91 -2.40
C ILE A 68 0.40 0.82 -3.91
N VAL A 69 -0.67 0.66 -4.67
CA VAL A 69 -0.53 0.56 -6.13
C VAL A 69 -0.01 1.87 -6.71
N ASN A 70 -0.49 3.00 -6.21
CA ASN A 70 0.02 4.29 -6.65
C ASN A 70 1.50 4.45 -6.36
N SER A 71 1.94 3.97 -5.20
CA SER A 71 3.36 4.02 -4.86
C SER A 71 4.18 3.22 -5.85
N ALA A 72 3.66 2.08 -6.29
CA ALA A 72 4.37 1.24 -7.23
C ALA A 72 4.49 1.87 -8.62
N ALA A 73 3.66 2.85 -8.94
CA ALA A 73 3.77 3.52 -10.22
C ALA A 73 5.11 4.21 -10.41
N VAL A 74 5.77 4.56 -9.31
CA VAL A 74 7.08 5.20 -9.35
C VAL A 74 8.15 4.25 -9.89
N LEU A 75 7.88 2.94 -9.82
CA LEU A 75 8.88 1.96 -10.27
C LEU A 75 9.31 2.16 -11.72
N ASP A 76 8.40 2.66 -12.56
CA ASP A 76 8.75 2.90 -13.95
C ASP A 76 9.81 3.96 -14.12
N PHE A 77 10.00 4.79 -13.12
CA PHE A 77 10.96 5.88 -13.16
C PHE A 77 12.21 5.59 -12.34
N MET A 78 12.29 4.41 -11.73
CA MET A 78 13.45 4.05 -10.94
C MET A 78 14.62 3.65 -11.84
N PRO A 79 15.86 3.82 -11.35
CA PRO A 79 17.01 3.40 -12.13
C PRO A 79 16.94 1.90 -12.43
N ARG A 80 17.33 1.52 -13.63
CA ARG A 80 17.33 0.12 -13.99
C ARG A 80 18.60 -0.58 -13.54
N LYS A 81 19.61 0.20 -13.23
CA LYS A 81 20.89 -0.34 -12.80
C LYS A 81 20.85 -0.72 -11.34
N GLU A 82 21.40 -1.89 -11.04
CA GLU A 82 21.42 -2.39 -9.67
C GLU A 82 22.32 -1.56 -8.78
N GLY A 83 22.05 -1.62 -7.48
CA GLY A 83 22.90 -1.01 -6.48
C GLY A 83 22.80 0.50 -6.36
N ARG A 84 21.86 1.11 -7.05
CA ARG A 84 21.70 2.57 -6.97
C ARG A 84 21.03 2.94 -5.67
N GLU A 85 21.32 4.15 -5.22
CA GLU A 85 20.73 4.66 -3.99
C GLU A 85 19.58 5.58 -4.31
N VAL A 86 18.51 5.46 -3.52
CA VAL A 86 17.30 6.24 -3.70
C VAL A 86 16.91 6.83 -2.36
N LEU A 87 16.55 8.11 -2.37
CA LEU A 87 16.15 8.80 -1.16
C LEU A 87 14.67 9.17 -1.27
N ASP A 88 13.89 8.73 -0.30
CA ASP A 88 12.47 9.07 -0.21
C ASP A 88 12.34 10.14 0.87
N VAL A 89 12.15 11.38 0.45
CA VAL A 89 12.07 12.52 1.35
C VAL A 89 10.63 12.72 1.77
N GLY A 90 10.41 12.82 3.09
CA GLY A 90 9.07 12.99 3.61
C GLY A 90 8.28 11.70 3.57
N SER A 91 8.93 10.57 3.86
CA SER A 91 8.33 9.27 3.67
C SER A 91 7.14 9.00 4.60
N GLY A 92 7.09 9.65 5.75
CA GLY A 92 5.97 9.46 6.67
C GLY A 92 5.74 8.01 7.02
N SER A 93 4.63 7.44 6.56
CA SER A 93 4.29 6.04 6.82
C SER A 93 5.13 5.07 6.00
N GLY A 94 6.03 5.58 5.16
CA GLY A 94 6.92 4.73 4.37
C GLY A 94 6.53 4.61 2.90
N LEU A 95 5.57 5.38 2.46
CA LEU A 95 5.14 5.37 1.06
C LEU A 95 5.81 6.53 0.32
N PRO A 96 6.35 6.30 -0.85
CA PRO A 96 6.38 5.06 -1.60
C PRO A 96 7.59 4.18 -1.33
N GLY A 97 8.52 4.62 -0.49
CA GLY A 97 9.84 3.99 -0.37
C GLY A 97 9.80 2.52 -0.03
N ILE A 98 8.94 2.11 0.93
CA ILE A 98 8.89 0.72 1.34
C ILE A 98 8.36 -0.17 0.22
N VAL A 99 7.38 0.31 -0.55
CA VAL A 99 6.87 -0.46 -1.68
C VAL A 99 7.96 -0.63 -2.74
N ILE A 100 8.72 0.44 -3.00
CA ILE A 100 9.82 0.37 -3.94
C ILE A 100 10.87 -0.63 -3.47
N ALA A 101 11.21 -0.59 -2.19
CA ALA A 101 12.21 -1.49 -1.64
C ALA A 101 11.78 -2.95 -1.78
N ALA A 102 10.50 -3.24 -1.56
CA ALA A 102 10.00 -4.60 -1.70
C ALA A 102 10.08 -5.08 -3.14
N CYS A 103 9.79 -4.20 -4.09
CA CYS A 103 9.79 -4.56 -5.50
C CYS A 103 11.19 -4.54 -6.13
N ARG A 104 12.09 -3.76 -5.57
CA ARG A 104 13.45 -3.61 -6.10
C ARG A 104 14.46 -3.79 -4.97
N PRO A 105 14.62 -5.03 -4.49
CA PRO A 105 15.57 -5.29 -3.39
C PRO A 105 17.02 -5.00 -3.75
N ASP A 106 17.30 -4.82 -5.04
CA ASP A 106 18.64 -4.44 -5.49
C ASP A 106 18.97 -2.98 -5.22
N LEU A 107 17.96 -2.13 -4.98
CA LEU A 107 18.18 -0.72 -4.72
C LEU A 107 18.37 -0.47 -3.24
N HIS A 108 19.13 0.58 -2.93
CA HIS A 108 19.32 1.00 -1.55
C HIS A 108 18.40 2.18 -1.29
N ILE A 109 17.32 1.92 -0.58
CA ILE A 109 16.28 2.92 -0.33
C ILE A 109 16.52 3.53 1.04
N HIS A 110 16.60 4.86 1.08
CA HIS A 110 16.74 5.61 2.31
C HIS A 110 15.46 6.39 2.54
N LEU A 111 14.87 6.23 3.72
CA LEU A 111 13.66 6.95 4.09
C LEU A 111 14.05 8.12 4.99
N ALA A 112 13.55 9.29 4.67
CA ALA A 112 13.84 10.49 5.46
C ALA A 112 12.54 11.26 5.70
N GLU A 113 12.36 11.73 6.91
CA GLU A 113 11.20 12.53 7.26
C GLU A 113 11.51 14.00 7.24
#